data_ac2606d222832ebe293126c2c58ef9fc
#
_entry.id   ac2606d222832ebe293126c2c58ef9fc
#
_cell.length_a   1.000
_cell.length_b   1.000
_cell.length_c   1.000
_cell.angle_alpha   90.00
_cell.angle_beta   90.00
_cell.angle_gamma   90.00
#
_symmetry.space_group_name_H-M   'P 1'
#
loop_
_entity.id
_entity.type
_entity.pdbx_description
1 polymer ?
#
loop_
_entity_poly.entity_id
_entity_poly.type
_entity_poly.pdbx_seq_one_letter_code
_entity_poly.pdbx_strand_id
1 'polypeptide(L)'
;IRDSISTILAGIFLILMGICRFGSLIKFIPYTITTGFTSGIAVTIVIGQLKDFFGVTYPNGLKPIETTEKLKAFVLGFSSFHMDALIVGVISLAILIISPYFLKKIPGSLIAVIAGILMVHYLPLNVSTIGNLYTITNDLPSFHMPAIKFSMVQSALPNAFTIAILAAIESLLSCVVADGMINGKHRSDTELIAQGLGNIASALFGGIPATGAIARTAANIK
;
A
#
# COMPACT_ATOMS: atom_id res chain seq x y z
N ILE A 1 14.03 13.42 -3.49
CA ILE A 1 14.56 13.66 -4.87
C ILE A 1 14.89 12.34 -5.57
N ARG A 2 15.66 11.41 -4.95
CA ARG A 2 16.00 10.11 -5.57
C ARG A 2 14.76 9.28 -5.85
N ASP A 3 13.83 9.20 -4.91
CA ASP A 3 12.59 8.44 -5.04
C ASP A 3 11.68 9.03 -6.12
N SER A 4 11.60 10.36 -6.22
CA SER A 4 10.82 11.04 -7.28
C SER A 4 11.38 10.74 -8.67
N ILE A 5 12.71 10.71 -8.83
CA ILE A 5 13.35 10.35 -10.10
C ILE A 5 13.08 8.90 -10.45
N SER A 6 13.21 7.97 -9.48
CA SER A 6 12.89 6.55 -9.69
C SER A 6 11.42 6.36 -10.09
N THR A 7 10.50 7.12 -9.49
CA THR A 7 9.07 7.06 -9.80
C THR A 7 8.76 7.58 -11.20
N ILE A 8 9.38 8.69 -11.62
CA ILE A 8 9.22 9.22 -12.99
C ILE A 8 9.74 8.22 -14.01
N LEU A 9 10.92 7.68 -13.80
CA LEU A 9 11.51 6.67 -14.69
C LEU A 9 10.66 5.40 -14.75
N ALA A 10 10.14 4.95 -13.61
CA ALA A 10 9.20 3.81 -13.56
C ALA A 10 7.93 4.10 -14.36
N GLY A 11 7.38 5.31 -14.24
CA GLY A 11 6.24 5.75 -15.03
C GLY A 11 6.53 5.73 -16.55
N ILE A 12 7.72 6.19 -16.95
CA ILE A 12 8.15 6.13 -18.35
C ILE A 12 8.25 4.66 -18.83
N PHE A 13 8.85 3.77 -18.02
CA PHE A 13 8.92 2.35 -18.36
C PHE A 13 7.53 1.72 -18.50
N LEU A 14 6.59 2.04 -17.64
CA LEU A 14 5.20 1.57 -17.71
C LEU A 14 4.52 2.03 -19.01
N ILE A 15 4.70 3.30 -19.39
CA ILE A 15 4.17 3.83 -20.66
C ILE A 15 4.77 3.08 -21.84
N LEU A 16 6.09 2.91 -21.86
CA LEU A 16 6.78 2.16 -22.92
C LEU A 16 6.28 0.71 -23.00
N MET A 17 6.11 0.04 -21.85
CA MET A 17 5.55 -1.32 -21.80
C MET A 17 4.12 -1.35 -22.37
N GLY A 18 3.29 -0.36 -22.08
CA GLY A 18 1.93 -0.25 -22.63
C GLY A 18 1.93 -0.02 -24.14
N ILE A 19 2.77 0.88 -24.65
CA ILE A 19 2.93 1.14 -26.10
C ILE A 19 3.46 -0.10 -26.83
N CYS A 20 4.41 -0.81 -26.24
CA CYS A 20 4.96 -2.07 -26.77
C CYS A 20 4.01 -3.27 -26.62
N ARG A 21 2.80 -3.07 -26.08
CA ARG A 21 1.76 -4.10 -25.88
C ARG A 21 2.16 -5.23 -24.92
N PHE A 22 3.00 -4.91 -23.94
CA PHE A 22 3.41 -5.87 -22.92
C PHE A 22 2.31 -6.19 -21.89
N GLY A 23 1.22 -5.41 -21.86
CA GLY A 23 0.06 -5.73 -21.05
C GLY A 23 -0.55 -7.11 -21.35
N SER A 24 -0.39 -7.59 -22.58
CA SER A 24 -0.84 -8.93 -22.95
C SER A 24 -0.03 -10.07 -22.29
N LEU A 25 1.17 -9.79 -21.76
CA LEU A 25 2.03 -10.78 -21.10
C LEU A 25 1.42 -11.28 -19.78
N ILE A 26 0.46 -10.54 -19.18
CA ILE A 26 -0.26 -10.97 -17.97
C ILE A 26 -0.93 -12.34 -18.15
N LYS A 27 -1.34 -12.67 -19.38
CA LYS A 27 -1.98 -13.96 -19.71
C LYS A 27 -1.06 -15.16 -19.52
N PHE A 28 0.25 -14.92 -19.56
CA PHE A 28 1.25 -15.97 -19.40
C PHE A 28 1.72 -16.14 -17.95
N ILE A 29 1.23 -15.30 -17.02
CA ILE A 29 1.55 -15.44 -15.60
C ILE A 29 0.66 -16.54 -15.01
N PRO A 30 1.25 -17.68 -14.58
CA PRO A 30 0.50 -18.76 -13.97
C PRO A 30 -0.24 -18.32 -12.71
N TYR A 31 -1.43 -18.85 -12.48
CA TYR A 31 -2.25 -18.56 -11.29
C TYR A 31 -1.49 -18.82 -9.98
N THR A 32 -0.63 -19.82 -9.95
CA THR A 32 0.21 -20.14 -8.78
C THR A 32 1.15 -19.01 -8.40
N ILE A 33 1.72 -18.31 -9.39
CA ILE A 33 2.59 -17.14 -9.15
C ILE A 33 1.78 -16.00 -8.57
N THR A 34 0.61 -15.72 -9.12
CA THR A 34 -0.25 -14.63 -8.63
C THR A 34 -0.75 -14.89 -7.22
N THR A 35 -1.13 -16.14 -6.91
CA THR A 35 -1.56 -16.54 -5.57
C THR A 35 -0.40 -16.48 -4.57
N GLY A 36 0.79 -16.97 -4.95
CA GLY A 36 1.99 -16.90 -4.13
C GLY A 36 2.39 -15.45 -3.81
N PHE A 37 2.36 -14.57 -4.81
CA PHE A 37 2.67 -13.15 -4.67
C PHE A 37 1.69 -12.45 -3.71
N THR A 38 0.37 -12.60 -3.94
CA THR A 38 -0.65 -12.00 -3.06
C THR A 38 -0.60 -12.54 -1.64
N SER A 39 -0.37 -13.83 -1.46
CA SER A 39 -0.21 -14.43 -0.13
C SER A 39 1.04 -13.91 0.59
N GLY A 40 2.15 -13.76 -0.13
CA GLY A 40 3.38 -13.16 0.40
C GLY A 40 3.17 -11.71 0.86
N ILE A 41 2.47 -10.90 0.06
CA ILE A 41 2.11 -9.53 0.45
C ILE A 41 1.22 -9.55 1.69
N ALA A 42 0.22 -10.42 1.76
CA ALA A 42 -0.68 -10.52 2.92
C ALA A 42 0.11 -10.82 4.21
N VAL A 43 1.03 -11.77 4.17
CA VAL A 43 1.90 -12.09 5.32
C VAL A 43 2.77 -10.89 5.71
N THR A 44 3.35 -10.21 4.73
CA THR A 44 4.18 -9.02 4.97
C THR A 44 3.39 -7.89 5.63
N ILE A 45 2.14 -7.67 5.18
CA ILE A 45 1.23 -6.68 5.78
C ILE A 45 0.91 -7.07 7.22
N VAL A 46 0.54 -8.32 7.48
CA VAL A 46 0.23 -8.80 8.85
C VAL A 46 1.42 -8.56 9.78
N ILE A 47 2.62 -8.97 9.37
CA ILE A 47 3.84 -8.77 10.17
C ILE A 47 4.11 -7.27 10.40
N GLY A 48 3.88 -6.45 9.38
CA GLY A 48 4.02 -4.99 9.49
C GLY A 48 3.06 -4.34 10.49
N GLN A 49 1.85 -4.91 10.66
CA GLN A 49 0.83 -4.38 11.56
C GLN A 49 0.98 -4.89 13.01
N LEU A 50 1.76 -5.95 13.27
CA LEU A 50 1.91 -6.50 14.62
C LEU A 50 2.34 -5.45 15.65
N LYS A 51 3.29 -4.59 15.28
CA LYS A 51 3.78 -3.52 16.16
C LYS A 51 2.63 -2.64 16.67
N ASP A 52 1.83 -2.12 15.76
CA ASP A 52 0.78 -1.14 16.09
C ASP A 52 -0.43 -1.84 16.71
N PHE A 53 -0.76 -3.06 16.29
CA PHE A 53 -1.86 -3.86 16.87
C PHE A 53 -1.62 -4.21 18.33
N PHE A 54 -0.38 -4.54 18.70
CA PHE A 54 0.00 -4.86 20.07
C PHE A 54 0.56 -3.64 20.85
N GLY A 55 0.64 -2.48 20.22
CA GLY A 55 1.20 -1.27 20.84
C GLY A 55 2.68 -1.38 21.22
N VAL A 56 3.44 -2.23 20.52
CA VAL A 56 4.84 -2.50 20.83
C VAL A 56 5.73 -1.37 20.32
N THR A 57 6.68 -0.93 21.16
CA THR A 57 7.73 0.01 20.76
C THR A 57 9.01 -0.76 20.43
N TYR A 58 9.61 -0.47 19.26
CA TYR A 58 10.86 -1.11 18.91
C TYR A 58 12.02 -0.57 19.77
N PRO A 59 12.87 -1.45 20.32
CA PRO A 59 13.98 -1.04 21.17
C PRO A 59 15.00 -0.19 20.38
N ASN A 60 15.67 0.75 21.09
CA ASN A 60 16.73 1.60 20.56
C ASN A 60 16.37 2.44 19.31
N GLY A 61 15.07 2.75 19.11
CA GLY A 61 14.65 3.54 17.93
C GLY A 61 14.87 2.83 16.60
N LEU A 62 14.98 1.51 16.59
CA LEU A 62 15.12 0.70 15.38
C LEU A 62 13.97 1.02 14.40
N LYS A 63 14.33 1.24 13.14
CA LYS A 63 13.38 1.43 12.03
C LYS A 63 13.57 0.30 11.01
N PRO A 64 13.11 -0.92 11.33
CA PRO A 64 13.30 -2.07 10.45
C PRO A 64 12.54 -1.86 9.13
N ILE A 65 13.20 -2.16 8.02
CA ILE A 65 12.62 -2.06 6.69
C ILE A 65 12.14 -3.44 6.24
N GLU A 66 12.98 -4.46 6.41
CA GLU A 66 12.69 -5.82 5.98
C GLU A 66 11.69 -6.52 6.92
N THR A 67 10.89 -7.43 6.36
CA THR A 67 9.89 -8.21 7.10
C THR A 67 10.49 -9.04 8.22
N THR A 68 11.65 -9.64 7.96
CA THR A 68 12.42 -10.44 8.94
C THR A 68 12.93 -9.57 10.10
N GLU A 69 13.40 -8.38 9.80
CA GLU A 69 13.85 -7.41 10.80
C GLU A 69 12.68 -6.91 11.66
N LYS A 70 11.52 -6.64 11.03
CA LYS A 70 10.29 -6.25 11.74
C LYS A 70 9.85 -7.32 12.74
N LEU A 71 9.90 -8.60 12.34
CA LEU A 71 9.55 -9.70 13.22
C LEU A 71 10.54 -9.83 14.40
N LYS A 72 11.84 -9.73 14.14
CA LYS A 72 12.87 -9.72 15.20
C LYS A 72 12.68 -8.53 16.15
N ALA A 73 12.49 -7.33 15.63
CA ALA A 73 12.28 -6.13 16.44
C ALA A 73 10.98 -6.22 17.26
N PHE A 74 9.94 -6.84 16.72
CA PHE A 74 8.70 -7.11 17.43
C PHE A 74 8.91 -8.05 18.62
N VAL A 75 9.61 -9.17 18.43
CA VAL A 75 9.91 -10.12 19.50
C VAL A 75 10.77 -9.47 20.58
N LEU A 76 11.81 -8.72 20.21
CA LEU A 76 12.68 -8.01 21.15
C LEU A 76 11.95 -6.89 21.91
N GLY A 77 11.01 -6.23 21.26
CA GLY A 77 10.22 -5.14 21.83
C GLY A 77 8.96 -5.59 22.60
N PHE A 78 8.66 -6.89 22.64
CA PHE A 78 7.39 -7.39 23.17
C PHE A 78 7.16 -7.06 24.65
N SER A 79 8.21 -6.79 25.41
CA SER A 79 8.11 -6.30 26.80
C SER A 79 7.42 -4.93 26.94
N SER A 80 7.36 -4.15 25.84
CA SER A 80 6.67 -2.84 25.79
C SER A 80 5.21 -2.93 25.33
N PHE A 81 4.61 -4.09 25.38
CA PHE A 81 3.22 -4.36 25.02
C PHE A 81 2.23 -3.44 25.78
N HIS A 82 1.27 -2.89 25.05
CA HIS A 82 0.20 -2.06 25.62
C HIS A 82 -1.18 -2.68 25.42
N MET A 83 -1.85 -2.97 26.53
CA MET A 83 -3.20 -3.57 26.51
C MET A 83 -4.23 -2.68 25.81
N ASP A 84 -4.12 -1.36 25.96
CA ASP A 84 -5.06 -0.40 25.36
C ASP A 84 -5.04 -0.47 23.83
N ALA A 85 -3.87 -0.60 23.22
CA ALA A 85 -3.73 -0.77 21.78
C ALA A 85 -4.37 -2.09 21.30
N LEU A 86 -4.14 -3.18 22.05
CA LEU A 86 -4.75 -4.47 21.75
C LEU A 86 -6.28 -4.41 21.83
N ILE A 87 -6.84 -3.77 22.85
CA ILE A 87 -8.31 -3.61 22.98
C ILE A 87 -8.90 -2.89 21.77
N VAL A 88 -8.30 -1.76 21.38
CA VAL A 88 -8.74 -1.01 20.19
C VAL A 88 -8.59 -1.85 18.92
N GLY A 89 -7.47 -2.58 18.78
CA GLY A 89 -7.21 -3.46 17.65
C GLY A 89 -8.21 -4.60 17.53
N VAL A 90 -8.49 -5.30 18.64
CA VAL A 90 -9.44 -6.42 18.68
C VAL A 90 -10.88 -5.95 18.39
N ILE A 91 -11.31 -4.84 18.98
CA ILE A 91 -12.65 -4.30 18.74
C ILE A 91 -12.78 -3.86 17.27
N SER A 92 -11.76 -3.18 16.72
CA SER A 92 -11.76 -2.79 15.31
C SER A 92 -11.81 -4.00 14.38
N LEU A 93 -11.07 -5.05 14.69
CA LEU A 93 -11.08 -6.31 13.94
C LEU A 93 -12.46 -7.00 14.04
N ALA A 94 -13.05 -7.05 15.23
CA ALA A 94 -14.40 -7.59 15.42
C ALA A 94 -15.44 -6.82 14.60
N ILE A 95 -15.37 -5.49 14.58
CA ILE A 95 -16.24 -4.66 13.75
C ILE A 95 -16.06 -4.99 12.26
N LEU A 96 -14.82 -5.12 11.78
CA LEU A 96 -14.52 -5.48 10.38
C LEU A 96 -15.12 -6.83 9.98
N ILE A 97 -15.09 -7.81 10.87
CA ILE A 97 -15.63 -9.16 10.61
C ILE A 97 -17.14 -9.17 10.67
N ILE A 98 -17.73 -8.45 11.63
CA ILE A 98 -19.16 -8.52 11.95
C ILE A 98 -19.99 -7.57 11.05
N SER A 99 -19.46 -6.38 10.75
CA SER A 99 -20.21 -5.34 10.03
C SER A 99 -20.78 -5.77 8.68
N PRO A 100 -20.12 -6.59 7.84
CA PRO A 100 -20.67 -7.02 6.56
C PRO A 100 -21.94 -7.86 6.69
N TYR A 101 -22.16 -8.51 7.83
CA TYR A 101 -23.36 -9.30 8.08
C TYR A 101 -24.59 -8.43 8.36
N PHE A 102 -24.40 -7.28 9.02
CA PHE A 102 -25.49 -6.39 9.44
C PHE A 102 -25.64 -5.15 8.53
N LEU A 103 -24.53 -4.60 8.05
CA LEU A 103 -24.50 -3.32 7.33
C LEU A 103 -23.87 -3.50 5.93
N LYS A 104 -24.61 -4.15 5.03
CA LYS A 104 -24.15 -4.46 3.67
C LYS A 104 -23.83 -3.23 2.79
N LYS A 105 -24.42 -2.06 3.12
CA LYS A 105 -24.27 -0.81 2.33
C LYS A 105 -23.12 0.07 2.81
N ILE A 106 -22.60 -0.15 4.01
CA ILE A 106 -21.57 0.70 4.61
C ILE A 106 -20.27 -0.12 4.71
N PRO A 107 -19.14 0.39 4.21
CA PRO A 107 -17.86 -0.29 4.36
C PRO A 107 -17.52 -0.49 5.84
N GLY A 108 -17.28 -1.74 6.26
CA GLY A 108 -16.95 -2.07 7.64
C GLY A 108 -15.69 -1.35 8.14
N SER A 109 -14.75 -1.05 7.24
CA SER A 109 -13.55 -0.27 7.54
C SER A 109 -13.87 1.15 8.01
N LEU A 110 -14.87 1.80 7.43
CA LEU A 110 -15.31 3.15 7.86
C LEU A 110 -15.88 3.10 9.28
N ILE A 111 -16.70 2.09 9.57
CA ILE A 111 -17.30 1.91 10.89
C ILE A 111 -16.18 1.65 11.93
N ALA A 112 -15.23 0.78 11.60
CA ALA A 112 -14.11 0.46 12.49
C ALA A 112 -13.24 1.70 12.80
N VAL A 113 -12.97 2.55 11.80
CA VAL A 113 -12.21 3.80 11.98
C VAL A 113 -12.98 4.77 12.88
N ILE A 114 -14.27 5.00 12.62
CA ILE A 114 -15.10 5.89 13.45
C ILE A 114 -15.17 5.36 14.89
N ALA A 115 -15.41 4.07 15.07
CA ALA A 115 -15.44 3.46 16.39
C ALA A 115 -14.08 3.60 17.13
N GLY A 116 -12.96 3.38 16.43
CA GLY A 116 -11.62 3.58 16.98
C GLY A 116 -11.37 5.03 17.42
N ILE A 117 -11.77 6.00 16.59
CA ILE A 117 -11.66 7.44 16.96
C ILE A 117 -12.49 7.74 18.20
N LEU A 118 -13.74 7.28 18.25
CA LEU A 118 -14.63 7.52 19.40
C LEU A 118 -14.07 6.86 20.66
N MET A 119 -13.56 5.63 20.57
CA MET A 119 -12.94 4.95 21.71
C MET A 119 -11.76 5.72 22.27
N VAL A 120 -10.82 6.13 21.42
CA VAL A 120 -9.63 6.88 21.86
C VAL A 120 -9.98 8.29 22.35
N HIS A 121 -11.06 8.89 21.85
CA HIS A 121 -11.48 10.23 22.27
C HIS A 121 -12.23 10.24 23.61
N TYR A 122 -13.11 9.26 23.85
CA TYR A 122 -13.98 9.24 25.03
C TYR A 122 -13.46 8.35 26.18
N LEU A 123 -12.60 7.39 25.88
CA LEU A 123 -12.01 6.53 26.91
C LEU A 123 -10.58 6.98 27.22
N PRO A 124 -10.11 6.87 28.46
CA PRO A 124 -8.74 7.23 28.84
C PRO A 124 -7.75 6.15 28.38
N LEU A 125 -7.67 5.91 27.07
CA LEU A 125 -6.79 4.92 26.47
C LEU A 125 -5.47 5.57 26.09
N ASN A 126 -4.38 4.96 26.51
CA ASN A 126 -3.04 5.41 26.17
C ASN A 126 -2.55 4.74 24.86
N VAL A 127 -3.09 5.20 23.74
CA VAL A 127 -2.79 4.66 22.40
C VAL A 127 -2.13 5.74 21.55
N SER A 128 -1.08 5.39 20.81
CA SER A 128 -0.45 6.29 19.86
C SER A 128 -1.41 6.61 18.71
N THR A 129 -1.72 7.88 18.53
CA THR A 129 -2.53 8.35 17.40
C THR A 129 -1.64 8.78 16.22
N ILE A 130 -2.23 8.88 15.03
CA ILE A 130 -1.51 9.38 13.85
C ILE A 130 -0.92 10.77 14.10
N GLY A 131 -1.65 11.64 14.82
CA GLY A 131 -1.18 12.97 15.18
C GLY A 131 0.01 12.99 16.15
N ASN A 132 0.21 11.92 16.93
CA ASN A 132 1.37 11.77 17.83
C ASN A 132 2.61 11.26 17.06
N LEU A 133 2.39 10.49 16.00
CA LEU A 133 3.45 9.86 15.23
C LEU A 133 3.92 10.69 14.04
N TYR A 134 3.01 11.50 13.46
CA TYR A 134 3.25 12.24 12.22
C TYR A 134 2.69 13.65 12.30
N THR A 135 3.41 14.62 11.78
CA THR A 135 2.88 15.97 11.52
C THR A 135 2.15 15.97 10.18
N ILE A 136 0.82 16.10 10.24
CA ILE A 136 0.01 16.24 9.02
C ILE A 136 -0.04 17.72 8.69
N THR A 137 0.54 18.12 7.56
CA THR A 137 0.43 19.48 7.03
C THR A 137 -0.89 19.64 6.28
N ASN A 138 -1.50 20.79 6.41
CA ASN A 138 -2.72 21.14 5.65
C ASN A 138 -2.41 21.71 4.26
N ASP A 139 -1.15 21.69 3.86
CA ASP A 139 -0.71 22.20 2.58
C ASP A 139 -1.13 21.27 1.45
N LEU A 140 -1.67 21.85 0.39
CA LEU A 140 -1.96 21.09 -0.84
C LEU A 140 -0.64 20.67 -1.51
N PRO A 141 -0.62 19.50 -2.17
CA PRO A 141 0.55 19.08 -2.92
C PRO A 141 0.95 20.15 -3.95
N SER A 142 2.16 20.66 -3.84
CA SER A 142 2.69 21.65 -4.76
C SER A 142 3.49 20.99 -5.87
N PHE A 143 3.43 21.56 -7.06
CA PHE A 143 4.21 21.10 -8.20
C PHE A 143 5.70 21.31 -7.96
N HIS A 144 6.48 20.23 -8.03
CA HIS A 144 7.94 20.27 -7.89
C HIS A 144 8.57 19.48 -9.03
N MET A 145 9.33 20.17 -9.85
CA MET A 145 10.16 19.49 -10.85
C MET A 145 11.48 19.08 -10.20
N PRO A 146 11.75 17.76 -10.04
CA PRO A 146 13.01 17.33 -9.44
C PRO A 146 14.20 17.77 -10.31
N ALA A 147 15.25 18.27 -9.68
CA ALA A 147 16.50 18.58 -10.40
C ALA A 147 17.12 17.27 -10.90
N ILE A 148 17.07 17.06 -12.20
CA ILE A 148 17.54 15.83 -12.84
C ILE A 148 19.02 15.99 -13.18
N LYS A 149 19.88 15.21 -12.50
CA LYS A 149 21.30 15.06 -12.87
C LYS A 149 21.50 13.67 -13.50
N PHE A 150 22.32 13.58 -14.53
CA PHE A 150 22.57 12.32 -15.23
C PHE A 150 23.02 11.18 -14.30
N SER A 151 23.91 11.49 -13.35
CA SER A 151 24.37 10.52 -12.34
C SER A 151 23.24 9.98 -11.45
N MET A 152 22.24 10.81 -11.15
CA MET A 152 21.07 10.41 -10.38
C MET A 152 20.16 9.48 -11.18
N VAL A 153 19.98 9.75 -12.48
CA VAL A 153 19.22 8.89 -13.38
C VAL A 153 19.86 7.51 -13.45
N GLN A 154 21.17 7.44 -13.66
CA GLN A 154 21.88 6.16 -13.74
C GLN A 154 21.77 5.35 -12.45
N SER A 155 21.88 5.99 -11.29
CA SER A 155 21.73 5.31 -9.99
C SER A 155 20.28 4.92 -9.67
N ALA A 156 19.28 5.57 -10.28
CA ALA A 156 17.87 5.31 -10.06
C ALA A 156 17.28 4.22 -11.00
N LEU A 157 17.97 3.92 -12.13
CA LEU A 157 17.49 2.99 -13.15
C LEU A 157 17.12 1.59 -12.62
N PRO A 158 17.96 0.91 -11.80
CA PRO A 158 17.60 -0.42 -11.29
C PRO A 158 16.34 -0.39 -10.43
N ASN A 159 16.21 0.63 -9.55
CA ASN A 159 15.04 0.80 -8.71
C ASN A 159 13.80 1.14 -9.55
N ALA A 160 13.94 2.01 -10.53
CA ALA A 160 12.86 2.38 -11.45
C ALA A 160 12.32 1.17 -12.23
N PHE A 161 13.22 0.33 -12.72
CA PHE A 161 12.83 -0.90 -13.43
C PHE A 161 12.07 -1.88 -12.49
N THR A 162 12.57 -2.07 -11.27
CA THR A 162 11.90 -2.90 -10.26
C THR A 162 10.51 -2.35 -9.93
N ILE A 163 10.39 -1.04 -9.70
CA ILE A 163 9.11 -0.38 -9.43
C ILE A 163 8.15 -0.56 -10.61
N ALA A 164 8.62 -0.38 -11.85
CA ALA A 164 7.80 -0.53 -13.04
C ALA A 164 7.25 -1.95 -13.20
N ILE A 165 8.10 -2.96 -13.02
CA ILE A 165 7.66 -4.37 -13.12
C ILE A 165 6.66 -4.70 -12.02
N LEU A 166 6.94 -4.33 -10.76
CA LEU A 166 6.03 -4.59 -9.64
C LEU A 166 4.69 -3.87 -9.84
N ALA A 167 4.72 -2.60 -10.24
CA ALA A 167 3.52 -1.82 -10.50
C ALA A 167 2.71 -2.40 -11.67
N ALA A 168 3.37 -2.84 -12.74
CA ALA A 168 2.71 -3.49 -13.88
C ALA A 168 1.99 -4.78 -13.43
N ILE A 169 2.69 -5.66 -12.71
CA ILE A 169 2.13 -6.92 -12.23
C ILE A 169 0.94 -6.65 -11.30
N GLU A 170 1.10 -5.80 -10.28
CA GLU A 170 0.04 -5.50 -9.32
C GLU A 170 -1.19 -4.87 -9.97
N SER A 171 -0.99 -3.86 -10.84
CA SER A 171 -2.10 -3.19 -11.52
C SER A 171 -2.85 -4.15 -12.43
N LEU A 172 -2.14 -4.92 -13.26
CA LEU A 172 -2.78 -5.88 -14.15
C LEU A 172 -3.47 -7.03 -13.40
N LEU A 173 -2.90 -7.50 -12.28
CA LEU A 173 -3.56 -8.48 -11.42
C LEU A 173 -4.83 -7.91 -10.78
N SER A 174 -4.80 -6.66 -10.35
CA SER A 174 -5.97 -5.96 -9.82
C SER A 174 -7.08 -5.88 -10.87
N CYS A 175 -6.73 -5.60 -12.13
CA CYS A 175 -7.67 -5.59 -13.25
C CYS A 175 -8.25 -6.98 -13.54
N VAL A 176 -7.44 -8.03 -13.52
CA VAL A 176 -7.91 -9.42 -13.72
C VAL A 176 -8.90 -9.84 -12.63
N VAL A 177 -8.63 -9.48 -11.37
CA VAL A 177 -9.57 -9.74 -10.27
C VAL A 177 -10.85 -8.95 -10.45
N ALA A 178 -10.77 -7.68 -10.82
CA ALA A 178 -11.93 -6.85 -11.11
C ALA A 178 -12.79 -7.44 -12.25
N ASP A 179 -12.16 -7.84 -13.35
CA ASP A 179 -12.84 -8.48 -14.48
C ASP A 179 -13.63 -9.73 -14.04
N GLY A 180 -13.01 -10.56 -13.19
CA GLY A 180 -13.66 -11.74 -12.65
C GLY A 180 -14.88 -11.42 -11.77
N MET A 181 -14.89 -10.26 -11.10
CA MET A 181 -15.98 -9.84 -10.22
C MET A 181 -17.16 -9.22 -10.99
N ILE A 182 -16.87 -8.45 -12.06
CA ILE A 182 -17.89 -7.73 -12.83
C ILE A 182 -18.22 -8.39 -14.18
N ASN A 183 -17.60 -9.53 -14.47
CA ASN A 183 -17.67 -10.20 -15.76
C ASN A 183 -17.31 -9.27 -16.94
N GLY A 184 -16.25 -8.45 -16.70
CA GLY A 184 -15.74 -7.47 -17.63
C GLY A 184 -14.48 -7.93 -18.38
N LYS A 185 -13.91 -7.02 -19.14
CA LYS A 185 -12.60 -7.21 -19.78
C LYS A 185 -11.87 -5.88 -19.87
N HIS A 186 -10.77 -5.78 -19.14
CA HIS A 186 -9.93 -4.59 -19.14
C HIS A 186 -9.01 -4.50 -20.36
N ARG A 187 -8.46 -3.32 -20.60
CA ARG A 187 -7.46 -3.05 -21.63
C ARG A 187 -6.08 -2.98 -20.99
N SER A 188 -5.36 -4.09 -20.94
CA SER A 188 -4.08 -4.23 -20.22
C SER A 188 -3.04 -3.19 -20.64
N ASP A 189 -2.92 -2.89 -21.94
CA ASP A 189 -1.93 -1.92 -22.44
C ASP A 189 -2.31 -0.49 -22.04
N THR A 190 -3.61 -0.16 -22.06
CA THR A 190 -4.11 1.15 -21.64
C THR A 190 -3.91 1.35 -20.14
N GLU A 191 -4.12 0.29 -19.35
CA GLU A 191 -3.88 0.29 -17.91
C GLU A 191 -2.42 0.62 -17.58
N LEU A 192 -1.46 -0.02 -18.27
CA LEU A 192 -0.03 0.28 -18.09
C LEU A 192 0.31 1.74 -18.42
N ILE A 193 -0.26 2.29 -19.48
CA ILE A 193 -0.06 3.71 -19.85
C ILE A 193 -0.66 4.62 -18.77
N ALA A 194 -1.88 4.34 -18.33
CA ALA A 194 -2.55 5.13 -17.30
C ALA A 194 -1.78 5.09 -15.98
N GLN A 195 -1.33 3.90 -15.57
CA GLN A 195 -0.51 3.71 -14.39
C GLN A 195 0.83 4.46 -14.48
N GLY A 196 1.45 4.46 -15.66
CA GLY A 196 2.68 5.21 -15.91
C GLY A 196 2.47 6.72 -15.80
N LEU A 197 1.42 7.26 -16.41
CA LEU A 197 1.06 8.68 -16.31
C LEU A 197 0.74 9.07 -14.86
N GLY A 198 -0.01 8.23 -14.14
CA GLY A 198 -0.31 8.44 -12.73
C GLY A 198 0.94 8.51 -11.85
N ASN A 199 1.93 7.65 -12.09
CA ASN A 199 3.19 7.66 -11.36
C ASN A 199 4.03 8.91 -11.66
N ILE A 200 4.09 9.34 -12.93
CA ILE A 200 4.78 10.59 -13.29
C ILE A 200 4.11 11.78 -12.60
N ALA A 201 2.78 11.87 -12.68
CA ALA A 201 2.03 12.93 -12.01
C ALA A 201 2.26 12.90 -10.50
N SER A 202 2.16 11.72 -9.85
CA SER A 202 2.43 11.57 -8.41
C SER A 202 3.80 12.14 -8.04
N ALA A 203 4.85 11.78 -8.77
CA ALA A 203 6.21 12.24 -8.48
C ALA A 203 6.38 13.75 -8.66
N LEU A 204 5.70 14.37 -9.64
CA LEU A 204 5.73 15.81 -9.88
C LEU A 204 5.04 16.62 -8.77
N PHE A 205 4.11 16.01 -8.04
CA PHE A 205 3.45 16.59 -6.88
C PHE A 205 4.01 16.09 -5.53
N GLY A 206 5.24 15.55 -5.54
CA GLY A 206 5.92 15.11 -4.31
C GLY A 206 5.40 13.78 -3.75
N GLY A 207 4.59 13.05 -4.52
CA GLY A 207 4.08 11.74 -4.13
C GLY A 207 5.10 10.60 -4.30
N ILE A 208 4.71 9.44 -3.81
CA ILE A 208 5.47 8.18 -3.90
C ILE A 208 4.95 7.32 -5.06
N PRO A 209 5.69 6.26 -5.47
CA PRO A 209 5.19 5.30 -6.43
C PRO A 209 3.87 4.69 -5.99
N ALA A 210 2.93 4.58 -6.92
CA ALA A 210 1.61 4.02 -6.68
C ALA A 210 1.28 2.92 -7.68
N THR A 211 0.43 1.99 -7.28
CA THR A 211 -0.06 0.90 -8.13
C THR A 211 -1.49 0.52 -7.78
N GLY A 212 -2.13 -0.30 -8.61
CA GLY A 212 -3.42 -0.89 -8.31
C GLY A 212 -3.35 -1.79 -7.08
N ALA A 213 -4.37 -1.73 -6.22
CA ALA A 213 -4.42 -2.56 -5.02
C ALA A 213 -5.63 -3.52 -5.10
N ILE A 214 -5.36 -4.81 -5.22
CA ILE A 214 -6.36 -5.87 -5.41
C ILE A 214 -7.49 -5.77 -4.36
N ALA A 215 -7.13 -5.66 -3.08
CA ALA A 215 -8.10 -5.59 -1.99
C ALA A 215 -9.00 -4.33 -2.06
N ARG A 216 -8.42 -3.18 -2.43
CA ARG A 216 -9.17 -1.92 -2.59
C ARG A 216 -10.07 -1.96 -3.82
N THR A 217 -9.58 -2.51 -4.93
CA THR A 217 -10.36 -2.70 -6.15
C THR A 217 -11.56 -3.60 -5.88
N ALA A 218 -11.34 -4.74 -5.20
CA ALA A 218 -12.42 -5.65 -4.82
C ALA A 218 -13.43 -5.01 -3.86
N ALA A 219 -12.98 -4.17 -2.92
CA ALA A 219 -13.86 -3.45 -2.01
C ALA A 219 -14.69 -2.36 -2.72
N ASN A 220 -14.13 -1.73 -3.75
CA ASN A 220 -14.82 -0.68 -4.51
C ASN A 220 -15.87 -1.23 -5.50
N ILE A 221 -15.75 -2.50 -5.91
CA ILE A 221 -16.69 -3.18 -6.81
C ILE A 221 -17.94 -3.69 -6.05
N LYS A 222 -17.79 -4.03 -4.77
CA LYS A 222 -18.90 -4.50 -3.92
C LYS A 222 -19.81 -3.36 -3.48
#